data_9166eecaa2c7c568c0138e2b22fb4098
#
_entry.id   9166eecaa2c7c568c0138e2b22fb4098
#
_cell.length_a   1.000
_cell.length_b   1.000
_cell.length_c   1.000
_cell.angle_alpha   90.00
_cell.angle_beta   90.00
_cell.angle_gamma   90.00
#
_symmetry.space_group_name_H-M   'P 1'
#
loop_
_entity.id
_entity.type
_entity.pdbx_description
1 polymer ?
#
loop_
_entity_poly.entity_id
_entity_poly.type
_entity_poly.pdbx_seq_one_letter_code
_entity_poly.pdbx_strand_id
1 'polypeptide(L)'
;MNNTEKTLDKIVALCKGRGFVYPGSEIYGGLANTWDYGPLGVELKTNIKNAWRKKFIQENKYNVGLDSAILMNPQTWVASGHVGGFSDPLMDCKDCKTRHRADKLIEDFTGESADGWTNEQMQQFIADNNIACPECGGHNFTDIRQFNLMFKTFQGVTEDAKSQLYLRPETAQGIFVNFPSIQRTTRKKVPFGVCQVGKSFRNEITPGNFIFRIREFEQMECEFFCKPGTDLDWFYYWKDFCKNWLLNLGLDEANIRLRDHSPEELCFYSKATTDFEFMFPFGWGELWGVADRTDYDLTQHQKTSGKSLEYFDPETNEKYIPYVIEPSLGVERLFLAVVCDAYDEEQLEDGTSRTVMHLHPALAPVKAAVLPLSKKLSEKAGELHDELAKYFNVDFDDAGAIGKRYRRQDEIGTPFCITYDFDTETDGCVTVRERDSMQQVRIPLTEVKAYIEERIFF
;
A
#
# COMPACT_ATOMS: atom_id res chain seq x y z
N MET A 1 -18.86 11.63 -5.65
CA MET A 1 -18.98 11.91 -4.17
C MET A 1 -17.59 12.27 -3.63
N ASN A 2 -17.45 13.33 -2.84
CA ASN A 2 -16.17 13.72 -2.24
C ASN A 2 -15.79 12.68 -1.16
N ASN A 3 -14.49 12.39 -0.98
CA ASN A 3 -14.02 11.39 0.00
C ASN A 3 -14.44 11.72 1.44
N THR A 4 -14.61 13.00 1.78
CA THR A 4 -15.13 13.42 3.08
C THR A 4 -16.61 13.07 3.34
N GLU A 5 -17.36 12.77 2.27
CA GLU A 5 -18.78 12.36 2.36
C GLU A 5 -18.96 10.84 2.38
N LYS A 6 -17.90 10.11 2.03
CA LYS A 6 -17.86 8.65 2.09
C LYS A 6 -17.59 8.21 3.53
N THR A 7 -18.29 7.17 3.97
CA THR A 7 -18.01 6.59 5.28
C THR A 7 -17.12 5.35 5.15
N LEU A 8 -16.25 5.13 6.13
CA LEU A 8 -15.42 3.92 6.17
C LEU A 8 -16.30 2.65 6.17
N ASP A 9 -17.44 2.68 6.84
CA ASP A 9 -18.38 1.56 6.91
C ASP A 9 -18.93 1.16 5.53
N LYS A 10 -19.24 2.13 4.65
CA LYS A 10 -19.65 1.85 3.28
C LYS A 10 -18.56 1.17 2.47
N ILE A 11 -17.33 1.66 2.60
CA ILE A 11 -16.14 1.05 1.96
C ILE A 11 -15.92 -0.38 2.44
N VAL A 12 -15.96 -0.59 3.75
CA VAL A 12 -15.80 -1.92 4.38
C VAL A 12 -16.92 -2.86 3.92
N ALA A 13 -18.17 -2.39 3.90
CA ALA A 13 -19.33 -3.18 3.46
C ALA A 13 -19.20 -3.62 1.98
N LEU A 14 -18.78 -2.70 1.10
CA LEU A 14 -18.50 -3.01 -0.30
C LEU A 14 -17.38 -4.06 -0.41
N CYS A 15 -16.24 -3.81 0.24
CA CYS A 15 -15.09 -4.70 0.18
C CYS A 15 -15.43 -6.13 0.63
N LYS A 16 -16.13 -6.27 1.76
CA LYS A 16 -16.58 -7.56 2.26
C LYS A 16 -17.63 -8.21 1.34
N GLY A 17 -18.64 -7.44 0.94
CA GLY A 17 -19.75 -7.92 0.15
C GLY A 17 -19.39 -8.32 -1.28
N ARG A 18 -18.30 -7.78 -1.84
CA ARG A 18 -17.86 -8.05 -3.21
C ARG A 18 -16.59 -8.89 -3.30
N GLY A 19 -16.02 -9.32 -2.18
CA GLY A 19 -14.88 -10.22 -2.19
C GLY A 19 -13.53 -9.52 -2.45
N PHE A 20 -13.41 -8.26 -2.03
CA PHE A 20 -12.12 -7.59 -2.00
C PHE A 20 -11.33 -7.95 -0.74
N VAL A 21 -11.95 -7.84 0.43
CA VAL A 21 -11.28 -8.08 1.71
C VAL A 21 -12.23 -8.80 2.67
N TYR A 22 -11.72 -9.82 3.36
CA TYR A 22 -12.44 -10.58 4.38
C TYR A 22 -11.76 -10.46 5.74
N PRO A 23 -12.48 -10.58 6.86
CA PRO A 23 -11.84 -10.79 8.17
C PRO A 23 -11.00 -12.08 8.17
N GLY A 24 -9.75 -11.99 8.62
CA GLY A 24 -8.87 -13.15 8.67
C GLY A 24 -9.39 -14.21 9.66
N SER A 25 -9.46 -15.47 9.24
CA SER A 25 -9.90 -16.60 10.09
C SER A 25 -11.32 -16.45 10.64
N GLU A 26 -12.24 -15.87 9.91
CA GLU A 26 -13.59 -15.48 10.34
C GLU A 26 -14.38 -16.66 10.95
N ILE A 27 -14.22 -17.89 10.43
CA ILE A 27 -14.91 -19.09 10.92
C ILE A 27 -14.56 -19.46 12.37
N TYR A 28 -13.44 -18.93 12.90
CA TYR A 28 -13.01 -19.10 14.29
C TYR A 28 -13.25 -17.85 15.16
N GLY A 29 -14.07 -16.89 14.67
CA GLY A 29 -14.31 -15.62 15.33
C GLY A 29 -13.31 -14.53 14.94
N GLY A 30 -12.44 -14.82 13.99
CA GLY A 30 -11.45 -13.88 13.46
C GLY A 30 -10.23 -13.68 14.37
N LEU A 31 -9.24 -13.00 13.85
CA LEU A 31 -8.12 -12.44 14.61
C LEU A 31 -8.14 -10.91 14.40
N ALA A 32 -8.19 -10.16 15.50
CA ALA A 32 -8.35 -8.71 15.45
C ALA A 32 -7.33 -8.04 14.52
N ASN A 33 -7.84 -7.23 13.60
CA ASN A 33 -7.05 -6.48 12.61
C ASN A 33 -6.12 -7.35 11.74
N THR A 34 -6.60 -8.54 11.42
CA THR A 34 -6.03 -9.43 10.41
C THR A 34 -7.03 -9.61 9.30
N TRP A 35 -6.58 -9.46 8.06
CA TRP A 35 -7.44 -9.40 6.89
C TRP A 35 -6.92 -10.30 5.79
N ASP A 36 -7.83 -10.98 5.11
CA ASP A 36 -7.55 -11.79 3.93
C ASP A 36 -8.04 -11.05 2.68
N TYR A 37 -7.27 -11.11 1.59
CA TYR A 37 -7.68 -10.55 0.31
C TYR A 37 -8.43 -11.62 -0.48
N GLY A 38 -9.70 -11.35 -0.78
CA GLY A 38 -10.55 -12.21 -1.58
C GLY A 38 -10.20 -12.18 -3.07
N PRO A 39 -10.98 -12.85 -3.92
CA PRO A 39 -10.70 -12.98 -5.36
C PRO A 39 -10.48 -11.64 -6.08
N LEU A 40 -11.32 -10.63 -5.81
CA LEU A 40 -11.14 -9.30 -6.40
C LEU A 40 -10.01 -8.51 -5.72
N GLY A 41 -9.80 -8.70 -4.43
CA GLY A 41 -8.77 -8.02 -3.67
C GLY A 41 -7.37 -8.44 -4.09
N VAL A 42 -7.13 -9.74 -4.30
CA VAL A 42 -5.81 -10.23 -4.73
C VAL A 42 -5.46 -9.72 -6.14
N GLU A 43 -6.44 -9.63 -7.04
CA GLU A 43 -6.24 -9.09 -8.39
C GLU A 43 -5.93 -7.59 -8.36
N LEU A 44 -6.70 -6.78 -7.62
CA LEU A 44 -6.42 -5.35 -7.46
C LEU A 44 -5.03 -5.13 -6.84
N LYS A 45 -4.71 -5.86 -5.78
CA LYS A 45 -3.41 -5.78 -5.11
C LYS A 45 -2.26 -6.17 -6.03
N THR A 46 -2.46 -7.18 -6.85
CA THR A 46 -1.47 -7.64 -7.85
C THR A 46 -1.28 -6.57 -8.94
N ASN A 47 -2.37 -5.97 -9.44
CA ASN A 47 -2.30 -4.91 -10.44
C ASN A 47 -1.57 -3.66 -9.91
N ILE A 48 -1.80 -3.27 -8.66
CA ILE A 48 -1.06 -2.19 -7.99
C ILE A 48 0.43 -2.50 -7.94
N LYS A 49 0.82 -3.68 -7.46
CA LYS A 49 2.23 -4.10 -7.39
C LYS A 49 2.89 -4.17 -8.76
N ASN A 50 2.17 -4.65 -9.77
CA ASN A 50 2.66 -4.71 -11.14
C ASN A 50 2.85 -3.32 -11.76
N ALA A 51 1.92 -2.38 -11.51
CA ALA A 51 2.06 -0.99 -11.94
C ALA A 51 3.30 -0.33 -11.32
N TRP A 52 3.51 -0.53 -10.02
CA TRP A 52 4.71 -0.05 -9.34
C TRP A 52 5.98 -0.69 -9.90
N ARG A 53 6.02 -2.02 -10.02
CA ARG A 53 7.16 -2.76 -10.57
C ARG A 53 7.50 -2.31 -12.00
N LYS A 54 6.49 -2.08 -12.82
CA LYS A 54 6.67 -1.53 -14.18
C LYS A 54 7.36 -0.18 -14.12
N LYS A 55 6.85 0.75 -13.32
CA LYS A 55 7.33 2.14 -13.27
C LYS A 55 8.68 2.27 -12.57
N PHE A 56 8.85 1.64 -11.41
CA PHE A 56 10.02 1.80 -10.57
C PHE A 56 11.20 0.93 -10.98
N ILE A 57 10.96 -0.22 -11.63
CA ILE A 57 12.03 -1.16 -12.00
C ILE A 57 12.17 -1.25 -13.52
N GLN A 58 11.09 -1.62 -14.23
CA GLN A 58 11.19 -1.94 -15.66
C GLN A 58 11.48 -0.70 -16.52
N GLU A 59 10.77 0.40 -16.29
CA GLU A 59 10.92 1.67 -17.02
C GLU A 59 12.04 2.56 -16.48
N ASN A 60 12.64 2.21 -15.33
CA ASN A 60 13.67 3.02 -14.69
C ASN A 60 15.07 2.41 -14.90
N LYS A 61 15.92 3.12 -15.63
CA LYS A 61 17.29 2.67 -15.97
C LYS A 61 18.22 2.55 -14.75
N TYR A 62 17.89 3.22 -13.65
CA TYR A 62 18.72 3.21 -12.45
C TYR A 62 18.45 1.98 -11.58
N ASN A 63 17.21 1.52 -11.53
CA ASN A 63 16.75 0.60 -10.50
C ASN A 63 16.90 -0.88 -10.90
N VAL A 64 17.00 -1.73 -9.88
CA VAL A 64 16.96 -3.20 -9.98
C VAL A 64 16.04 -3.74 -8.88
N GLY A 65 15.53 -4.96 -9.08
CA GLY A 65 14.68 -5.64 -8.09
C GLY A 65 15.47 -6.53 -7.14
N LEU A 66 14.95 -6.68 -5.93
CA LEU A 66 15.41 -7.62 -4.92
C LEU A 66 14.20 -8.31 -4.28
N ASP A 67 14.38 -9.54 -3.84
CA ASP A 67 13.47 -10.25 -2.93
C ASP A 67 14.32 -10.86 -1.81
N SER A 68 14.46 -10.15 -0.69
CA SER A 68 15.21 -10.60 0.48
C SER A 68 14.33 -11.45 1.40
N ALA A 69 14.93 -12.36 2.15
CA ALA A 69 14.24 -13.21 3.10
C ALA A 69 13.58 -12.40 4.23
N ILE A 70 12.42 -12.87 4.71
CA ILE A 70 11.75 -12.31 5.90
C ILE A 70 12.57 -12.59 7.16
N LEU A 71 13.06 -13.82 7.30
CA LEU A 71 13.92 -14.24 8.41
C LEU A 71 15.36 -13.88 8.11
N MET A 72 15.91 -13.00 8.91
CA MET A 72 17.26 -12.46 8.75
C MET A 72 18.08 -12.68 10.02
N ASN A 73 19.40 -12.57 9.90
CA ASN A 73 20.26 -12.62 11.08
C ASN A 73 19.83 -11.53 12.08
N PRO A 74 19.62 -11.86 13.38
CA PRO A 74 19.20 -10.88 14.39
C PRO A 74 20.12 -9.67 14.52
N GLN A 75 21.41 -9.79 14.17
CA GLN A 75 22.34 -8.68 14.17
C GLN A 75 21.96 -7.56 13.18
N THR A 76 21.21 -7.89 12.14
CA THR A 76 20.64 -6.88 11.22
C THR A 76 19.78 -5.88 11.98
N TRP A 77 18.93 -6.38 12.89
CA TRP A 77 18.00 -5.57 13.69
C TRP A 77 18.67 -4.87 14.87
N VAL A 78 19.78 -5.41 15.34
CA VAL A 78 20.64 -4.71 16.32
C VAL A 78 21.36 -3.55 15.65
N ALA A 79 21.94 -3.77 14.46
CA ALA A 79 22.65 -2.74 13.69
C ALA A 79 21.75 -1.57 13.32
N SER A 80 20.54 -1.86 12.82
CA SER A 80 19.57 -0.84 12.42
C SER A 80 18.87 -0.14 13.60
N GLY A 81 19.08 -0.60 14.84
CA GLY A 81 18.49 -0.01 16.05
C GLY A 81 17.07 -0.49 16.38
N HIS A 82 16.46 -1.34 15.55
CA HIS A 82 15.07 -1.80 15.76
C HIS A 82 14.88 -2.59 17.06
N VAL A 83 15.87 -3.38 17.47
CA VAL A 83 15.78 -4.15 18.73
C VAL A 83 15.72 -3.24 19.95
N GLY A 84 16.42 -2.11 19.92
CA GLY A 84 16.53 -1.19 21.05
C GLY A 84 15.54 -0.02 21.04
N GLY A 85 15.11 0.45 19.85
CA GLY A 85 14.41 1.73 19.71
C GLY A 85 13.10 1.70 18.94
N PHE A 86 12.75 0.58 18.30
CA PHE A 86 11.49 0.49 17.56
C PHE A 86 10.32 0.15 18.51
N SER A 87 9.83 1.16 19.20
CA SER A 87 8.86 0.98 20.27
C SER A 87 7.85 2.13 20.35
N ASP A 88 6.62 1.81 20.77
CA ASP A 88 5.57 2.78 21.06
C ASP A 88 5.50 3.09 22.56
N PRO A 89 5.23 4.36 22.94
CA PRO A 89 4.98 4.75 24.33
C PRO A 89 3.57 4.35 24.75
N LEU A 90 3.46 3.32 25.59
CA LEU A 90 2.17 2.78 26.04
C LEU A 90 1.82 3.16 27.46
N MET A 91 0.52 3.42 27.66
CA MET A 91 -0.09 3.53 28.98
C MET A 91 -1.45 2.83 29.00
N ASP A 92 -1.84 2.29 30.16
CA ASP A 92 -3.12 1.65 30.35
C ASP A 92 -4.03 2.59 31.17
N CYS A 93 -5.29 2.75 30.77
CA CYS A 93 -6.29 3.37 31.64
C CYS A 93 -6.57 2.43 32.83
N LYS A 94 -6.39 2.91 34.06
CA LYS A 94 -6.59 2.08 35.27
C LYS A 94 -8.07 1.79 35.53
N ASP A 95 -8.97 2.60 34.96
CA ASP A 95 -10.41 2.45 35.17
C ASP A 95 -11.02 1.40 34.26
N CYS A 96 -10.89 1.52 32.93
CA CYS A 96 -11.45 0.58 31.94
C CYS A 96 -10.46 -0.49 31.45
N LYS A 97 -9.19 -0.43 31.83
CA LYS A 97 -8.10 -1.34 31.42
C LYS A 97 -7.74 -1.26 29.92
N THR A 98 -8.27 -0.30 29.20
CA THR A 98 -7.93 -0.11 27.79
C THR A 98 -6.52 0.47 27.67
N ARG A 99 -5.79 -0.01 26.67
CA ARG A 99 -4.44 0.39 26.38
C ARG A 99 -4.43 1.48 25.31
N HIS A 100 -3.58 2.49 25.53
CA HIS A 100 -3.44 3.65 24.65
C HIS A 100 -1.98 3.93 24.35
N ARG A 101 -1.71 4.54 23.20
CA ARG A 101 -0.43 5.18 22.91
C ARG A 101 -0.48 6.60 23.50
N ALA A 102 0.52 6.95 24.27
CA ALA A 102 0.59 8.26 24.91
C ALA A 102 0.74 9.40 23.89
N ASP A 103 1.56 9.21 22.86
CA ASP A 103 1.72 10.15 21.74
C ASP A 103 0.40 10.41 21.01
N LYS A 104 -0.41 9.37 20.75
CA LYS A 104 -1.71 9.53 20.10
C LYS A 104 -2.75 10.22 20.96
N LEU A 105 -2.76 9.98 22.27
CA LEU A 105 -3.63 10.73 23.19
C LEU A 105 -3.33 12.23 23.15
N ILE A 106 -2.05 12.60 23.02
CA ILE A 106 -1.63 13.99 22.90
C ILE A 106 -2.02 14.56 21.54
N GLU A 107 -1.74 13.83 20.46
CA GLU A 107 -2.10 14.23 19.10
C GLU A 107 -3.62 14.44 18.93
N ASP A 108 -4.43 13.51 19.44
CA ASP A 108 -5.90 13.64 19.42
C ASP A 108 -6.41 14.84 20.21
N PHE A 109 -5.70 15.24 21.28
CA PHE A 109 -6.06 16.39 22.10
C PHE A 109 -5.60 17.73 21.51
N THR A 110 -4.38 17.79 20.94
CA THR A 110 -3.76 19.02 20.44
C THR A 110 -3.96 19.27 18.96
N GLY A 111 -4.13 18.20 18.17
CA GLY A 111 -4.02 18.21 16.71
C GLY A 111 -2.57 18.25 16.19
N GLU A 112 -1.57 18.17 17.08
CA GLU A 112 -0.15 18.23 16.76
C GLU A 112 0.56 16.93 17.15
N SER A 113 1.57 16.51 16.37
CA SER A 113 2.36 15.31 16.68
C SER A 113 3.19 15.50 17.95
N ALA A 114 3.28 14.44 18.75
CA ALA A 114 4.19 14.36 19.90
C ALA A 114 5.49 13.58 19.57
N ASP A 115 5.83 13.46 18.28
CA ASP A 115 7.05 12.80 17.86
C ASP A 115 8.29 13.51 18.44
N GLY A 116 9.26 12.72 18.88
CA GLY A 116 10.48 13.24 19.52
C GLY A 116 10.33 13.61 21.00
N TRP A 117 9.13 13.54 21.57
CA TRP A 117 8.96 13.79 23.00
C TRP A 117 9.46 12.62 23.85
N THR A 118 10.03 12.93 25.03
CA THR A 118 10.38 11.87 26.00
C THR A 118 9.13 11.35 26.71
N ASN A 119 9.23 10.15 27.30
CA ASN A 119 8.13 9.57 28.09
C ASN A 119 7.70 10.51 29.23
N GLU A 120 8.67 11.16 29.86
CA GLU A 120 8.42 12.09 30.96
C GLU A 120 7.66 13.33 30.49
N GLN A 121 8.02 13.87 29.32
CA GLN A 121 7.31 15.01 28.72
C GLN A 121 5.87 14.65 28.36
N MET A 122 5.67 13.49 27.70
CA MET A 122 4.33 13.00 27.36
C MET A 122 3.48 12.75 28.60
N GLN A 123 4.04 12.09 29.62
CA GLN A 123 3.32 11.78 30.86
C GLN A 123 2.93 13.05 31.62
N GLN A 124 3.85 14.02 31.71
CA GLN A 124 3.58 15.30 32.35
C GLN A 124 2.49 16.07 31.60
N PHE A 125 2.56 16.12 30.25
CA PHE A 125 1.58 16.83 29.43
C PHE A 125 0.17 16.24 29.59
N ILE A 126 0.05 14.90 29.56
CA ILE A 126 -1.23 14.20 29.75
C ILE A 126 -1.83 14.55 31.12
N ALA A 127 -1.00 14.57 32.17
CA ALA A 127 -1.43 14.91 33.53
C ALA A 127 -1.83 16.39 33.66
N ASP A 128 -1.00 17.32 33.17
CA ASP A 128 -1.22 18.78 33.29
C ASP A 128 -2.47 19.25 32.53
N ASN A 129 -2.75 18.64 31.37
CA ASN A 129 -3.92 18.94 30.54
C ASN A 129 -5.14 18.09 30.90
N ASN A 130 -5.03 17.21 31.91
CA ASN A 130 -6.11 16.34 32.36
C ASN A 130 -6.77 15.59 31.18
N ILE A 131 -5.95 15.00 30.31
CA ILE A 131 -6.44 14.29 29.12
C ILE A 131 -7.24 13.07 29.56
N ALA A 132 -8.46 12.94 29.00
CA ALA A 132 -9.37 11.85 29.33
C ALA A 132 -9.10 10.62 28.47
N CYS A 133 -9.37 9.45 29.03
CA CYS A 133 -9.44 8.20 28.27
C CYS A 133 -10.60 8.27 27.26
N PRO A 134 -10.36 8.08 25.95
CA PRO A 134 -11.40 8.18 24.93
C PRO A 134 -12.51 7.13 25.09
N GLU A 135 -12.21 6.01 25.76
CA GLU A 135 -13.15 4.90 25.95
C GLU A 135 -14.12 5.10 27.14
N CYS A 136 -13.61 5.63 28.26
CA CYS A 136 -14.43 5.70 29.48
C CYS A 136 -14.49 7.11 30.12
N GLY A 137 -13.76 8.09 29.58
CA GLY A 137 -13.69 9.43 30.15
C GLY A 137 -12.85 9.56 31.43
N GLY A 138 -12.25 8.48 31.92
CA GLY A 138 -11.39 8.48 33.10
C GLY A 138 -10.03 9.16 32.84
N HIS A 139 -9.38 9.68 33.89
CA HIS A 139 -8.08 10.37 33.78
C HIS A 139 -6.96 9.62 34.50
N ASN A 140 -7.20 8.38 34.90
CA ASN A 140 -6.29 7.60 35.73
C ASN A 140 -5.50 6.62 34.88
N PHE A 141 -4.28 7.01 34.48
CA PHE A 141 -3.40 6.20 33.64
C PHE A 141 -2.23 5.61 34.43
N THR A 142 -1.64 4.55 33.88
CA THR A 142 -0.34 4.00 34.34
C THR A 142 0.80 4.89 33.83
N ASP A 143 2.00 4.67 34.36
CA ASP A 143 3.22 5.22 33.77
C ASP A 143 3.42 4.69 32.35
N ILE A 144 4.08 5.50 31.50
CA ILE A 144 4.40 5.12 30.13
C ILE A 144 5.46 4.03 30.12
N ARG A 145 5.22 2.98 29.31
CA ARG A 145 6.14 1.88 29.08
C ARG A 145 6.43 1.77 27.59
N GLN A 146 7.70 1.58 27.23
CA GLN A 146 8.07 1.32 25.85
C GLN A 146 7.72 -0.12 25.46
N PHE A 147 7.02 -0.28 24.35
CA PHE A 147 6.64 -1.56 23.79
C PHE A 147 7.27 -1.75 22.43
N ASN A 148 8.22 -2.69 22.32
CA ASN A 148 8.89 -2.98 21.05
C ASN A 148 7.92 -3.65 20.06
N LEU A 149 7.80 -3.10 18.86
CA LEU A 149 6.86 -3.53 17.83
C LEU A 149 7.33 -4.73 17.00
N MET A 150 8.52 -5.27 17.25
CA MET A 150 8.98 -6.44 16.51
C MET A 150 8.32 -7.73 17.01
N PHE A 151 7.75 -8.51 16.08
CA PHE A 151 7.35 -9.89 16.37
C PHE A 151 8.59 -10.77 16.58
N LYS A 152 8.60 -11.51 17.67
CA LYS A 152 9.62 -12.50 17.99
C LYS A 152 9.18 -13.89 17.57
N THR A 153 10.12 -14.71 17.10
CA THR A 153 9.94 -16.13 16.81
C THR A 153 11.24 -16.87 17.14
N PHE A 154 11.26 -18.18 16.95
CA PHE A 154 12.41 -19.01 17.26
C PHE A 154 12.75 -19.94 16.10
N GLN A 155 14.03 -20.23 15.92
CA GLN A 155 14.51 -21.20 14.94
C GLN A 155 15.00 -22.46 15.67
N GLY A 156 14.56 -23.62 15.17
CA GLY A 156 14.95 -24.91 15.76
C GLY A 156 13.97 -25.41 16.83
N VAL A 157 14.44 -26.29 17.71
CA VAL A 157 13.58 -27.03 18.66
C VAL A 157 13.52 -26.42 20.06
N THR A 158 14.36 -25.42 20.34
CA THR A 158 14.44 -24.75 21.66
C THR A 158 14.04 -23.30 21.55
N GLU A 159 13.28 -22.82 22.52
CA GLU A 159 12.89 -21.40 22.63
C GLU A 159 13.83 -20.72 23.64
N ASP A 160 15.02 -20.38 23.20
CA ASP A 160 16.01 -19.67 24.00
C ASP A 160 16.54 -18.39 23.30
N ALA A 161 17.31 -17.61 24.00
CA ALA A 161 17.84 -16.35 23.47
C ALA A 161 18.78 -16.54 22.24
N LYS A 162 19.35 -17.74 22.05
CA LYS A 162 20.25 -18.01 20.92
C LYS A 162 19.47 -18.40 19.65
N SER A 163 18.28 -18.96 19.82
CA SER A 163 17.40 -19.39 18.76
C SER A 163 16.39 -18.31 18.35
N GLN A 164 16.35 -17.17 19.09
CA GLN A 164 15.41 -16.07 18.84
C GLN A 164 15.69 -15.37 17.51
N LEU A 165 14.63 -15.24 16.72
CA LEU A 165 14.59 -14.46 15.48
C LEU A 165 13.48 -13.40 15.58
N TYR A 166 13.45 -12.54 14.56
CA TYR A 166 12.39 -11.55 14.42
C TYR A 166 11.76 -11.65 13.02
N LEU A 167 10.45 -11.41 12.94
CA LEU A 167 9.81 -11.11 11.66
C LEU A 167 10.19 -9.67 11.30
N ARG A 168 10.63 -9.45 10.07
CA ARG A 168 11.10 -8.12 9.64
C ARG A 168 10.00 -7.06 9.77
N PRO A 169 10.26 -5.90 10.39
CA PRO A 169 9.31 -4.80 10.51
C PRO A 169 9.29 -3.89 9.27
N GLU A 170 10.29 -4.04 8.38
CA GLU A 170 10.45 -3.31 7.12
C GLU A 170 11.26 -4.10 6.11
N THR A 171 11.16 -3.74 4.84
CA THR A 171 11.92 -4.39 3.76
C THR A 171 13.28 -3.72 3.52
N ALA A 172 13.48 -2.49 3.96
CA ALA A 172 14.68 -1.67 3.73
C ALA A 172 15.99 -2.36 4.16
N GLN A 173 16.02 -2.95 5.37
CA GLN A 173 17.24 -3.56 5.91
C GLN A 173 17.75 -4.74 5.07
N GLY A 174 16.82 -5.47 4.43
CA GLY A 174 17.18 -6.52 3.47
C GLY A 174 17.92 -5.98 2.25
N ILE A 175 17.63 -4.76 1.85
CA ILE A 175 18.33 -4.08 0.76
C ILE A 175 19.72 -3.65 1.19
N PHE A 176 19.87 -3.01 2.35
CA PHE A 176 21.16 -2.51 2.85
C PHE A 176 22.18 -3.62 3.05
N VAL A 177 21.80 -4.75 3.67
CA VAL A 177 22.72 -5.87 3.87
C VAL A 177 23.13 -6.56 2.57
N ASN A 178 22.34 -6.42 1.51
CA ASN A 178 22.64 -6.98 0.19
C ASN A 178 23.30 -5.98 -0.77
N PHE A 179 23.50 -4.71 -0.37
CA PHE A 179 24.07 -3.67 -1.22
C PHE A 179 25.37 -4.10 -1.92
N PRO A 180 26.41 -4.67 -1.24
CA PRO A 180 27.65 -5.04 -1.90
C PRO A 180 27.47 -6.16 -2.93
N SER A 181 26.57 -7.10 -2.66
CA SER A 181 26.29 -8.22 -3.56
C SER A 181 25.56 -7.75 -4.82
N ILE A 182 24.59 -6.87 -4.66
CA ILE A 182 23.81 -6.30 -5.75
C ILE A 182 24.72 -5.44 -6.63
N GLN A 183 25.47 -4.52 -6.05
CA GLN A 183 26.38 -3.64 -6.79
C GLN A 183 27.40 -4.46 -7.61
N ARG A 184 28.01 -5.48 -7.00
CA ARG A 184 28.98 -6.36 -7.65
C ARG A 184 28.38 -7.16 -8.81
N THR A 185 27.20 -7.76 -8.62
CA THR A 185 26.58 -8.64 -9.59
C THR A 185 25.91 -7.91 -10.75
N THR A 186 25.33 -6.74 -10.48
CA THR A 186 24.69 -5.91 -11.50
C THR A 186 25.65 -4.96 -12.18
N ARG A 187 26.83 -4.70 -11.58
CA ARG A 187 27.82 -3.70 -12.02
C ARG A 187 27.23 -2.29 -12.13
N LYS A 188 26.15 -2.01 -11.37
CA LYS A 188 25.54 -0.67 -11.35
C LYS A 188 26.53 0.32 -10.74
N LYS A 189 26.57 1.51 -11.35
CA LYS A 189 27.26 2.67 -10.81
C LYS A 189 26.27 3.49 -9.99
N VAL A 190 26.75 4.15 -8.95
CA VAL A 190 25.97 5.18 -8.23
C VAL A 190 25.78 6.39 -9.18
N PRO A 191 24.54 6.92 -9.35
CA PRO A 191 23.34 6.57 -8.59
C PRO A 191 22.61 5.32 -9.14
N PHE A 192 22.10 4.48 -8.24
CA PHE A 192 21.19 3.39 -8.58
C PHE A 192 20.28 3.03 -7.41
N GLY A 193 19.12 2.48 -7.70
CA GLY A 193 18.15 2.04 -6.71
C GLY A 193 17.98 0.51 -6.66
N VAL A 194 17.63 0.02 -5.50
CA VAL A 194 17.21 -1.36 -5.27
C VAL A 194 15.79 -1.34 -4.74
N CYS A 195 14.91 -2.02 -5.43
CA CYS A 195 13.48 -2.01 -5.17
C CYS A 195 13.00 -3.37 -4.70
N GLN A 196 12.13 -3.39 -3.70
CA GLN A 196 11.53 -4.62 -3.17
C GLN A 196 10.05 -4.43 -2.91
N VAL A 197 9.26 -5.46 -3.22
CA VAL A 197 7.90 -5.65 -2.72
C VAL A 197 7.93 -6.84 -1.78
N GLY A 198 7.51 -6.67 -0.53
CA GLY A 198 7.59 -7.77 0.42
C GLY A 198 6.77 -7.57 1.69
N LYS A 199 6.45 -8.67 2.35
CA LYS A 199 5.77 -8.70 3.65
C LYS A 199 6.63 -8.09 4.73
N SER A 200 5.97 -7.29 5.60
CA SER A 200 6.52 -6.75 6.84
C SER A 200 5.53 -6.93 7.98
N PHE A 201 6.03 -6.91 9.21
CA PHE A 201 5.27 -7.29 10.39
C PHE A 201 5.55 -6.30 11.53
N ARG A 202 4.50 -5.66 12.05
CA ARG A 202 4.59 -4.78 13.21
C ARG A 202 3.54 -5.17 14.22
N ASN A 203 3.94 -5.48 15.43
CA ASN A 203 3.02 -5.86 16.51
C ASN A 203 2.28 -4.63 17.04
N GLU A 204 1.52 -3.99 16.16
CA GLU A 204 0.75 -2.78 16.43
C GLU A 204 -0.17 -2.95 17.63
N ILE A 205 -0.17 -1.96 18.52
CA ILE A 205 -0.97 -1.97 19.75
C ILE A 205 -2.37 -1.45 19.49
N THR A 206 -2.49 -0.40 18.68
CA THR A 206 -3.75 0.23 18.29
C THR A 206 -3.96 0.11 16.78
N PRO A 207 -4.08 -1.13 16.25
CA PRO A 207 -4.41 -1.30 14.85
C PRO A 207 -5.86 -0.81 14.64
N GLY A 208 -6.15 -0.33 13.42
CA GLY A 208 -7.48 0.21 13.16
C GLY A 208 -7.66 0.77 11.77
N ASN A 209 -8.80 1.40 11.55
CA ASN A 209 -9.19 1.98 10.27
C ASN A 209 -9.11 0.96 9.13
N PHE A 210 -9.74 -0.21 9.34
CA PHE A 210 -9.79 -1.30 8.38
C PHE A 210 -8.37 -1.82 8.06
N ILE A 211 -7.94 -1.76 6.78
CA ILE A 211 -6.61 -2.22 6.35
C ILE A 211 -5.54 -1.12 6.41
N PHE A 212 -5.85 0.06 6.94
CA PHE A 212 -4.90 1.17 7.03
C PHE A 212 -3.76 0.91 8.03
N ARG A 213 -4.07 0.32 9.19
CA ARG A 213 -3.08 -0.05 10.22
C ARG A 213 -3.30 -1.47 10.70
N ILE A 214 -2.49 -2.37 10.20
CA ILE A 214 -2.57 -3.81 10.42
C ILE A 214 -1.20 -4.37 10.80
N ARG A 215 -1.18 -5.59 11.37
CA ARG A 215 0.06 -6.20 11.88
C ARG A 215 0.91 -6.89 10.84
N GLU A 216 0.29 -7.36 9.76
CA GLU A 216 0.94 -8.00 8.61
C GLU A 216 0.55 -7.24 7.35
N PHE A 217 1.52 -6.67 6.65
CA PHE A 217 1.30 -5.83 5.47
C PHE A 217 2.40 -6.03 4.44
N GLU A 218 2.25 -5.48 3.26
CA GLU A 218 3.29 -5.43 2.24
C GLU A 218 3.81 -4.00 2.05
N GLN A 219 5.12 -3.87 1.89
CA GLN A 219 5.76 -2.62 1.50
C GLN A 219 6.27 -2.73 0.06
N MET A 220 6.21 -1.61 -0.65
CA MET A 220 6.92 -1.34 -1.90
C MET A 220 7.96 -0.28 -1.58
N GLU A 221 9.22 -0.66 -1.49
CA GLU A 221 10.32 0.21 -1.12
C GLU A 221 11.39 0.26 -2.20
N CYS A 222 11.98 1.42 -2.37
CA CYS A 222 13.16 1.65 -3.20
C CYS A 222 14.22 2.35 -2.36
N GLU A 223 15.37 1.71 -2.17
CA GLU A 223 16.55 2.35 -1.59
C GLU A 223 17.43 2.85 -2.73
N PHE A 224 17.42 4.15 -2.93
CA PHE A 224 18.15 4.80 -4.02
C PHE A 224 19.47 5.37 -3.51
N PHE A 225 20.54 4.72 -3.90
CA PHE A 225 21.92 5.07 -3.50
C PHE A 225 22.46 6.18 -4.38
N CYS A 226 22.89 7.28 -3.78
CA CYS A 226 23.47 8.44 -4.45
C CYS A 226 24.78 8.92 -3.83
N LYS A 227 25.53 9.77 -4.55
CA LYS A 227 26.76 10.37 -4.03
C LYS A 227 26.41 11.40 -2.95
N PRO A 228 27.09 11.41 -1.80
CA PRO A 228 26.93 12.47 -0.80
C PRO A 228 27.05 13.86 -1.41
N GLY A 229 26.15 14.75 -1.06
CA GLY A 229 26.07 16.11 -1.62
C GLY A 229 25.18 16.23 -2.86
N THR A 230 24.66 15.11 -3.44
CA THR A 230 23.64 15.11 -4.50
C THR A 230 22.29 14.62 -4.00
N ASP A 231 22.21 14.32 -2.72
CA ASP A 231 21.08 13.70 -2.03
C ASP A 231 19.79 14.53 -2.14
N LEU A 232 19.85 15.84 -1.88
CA LEU A 232 18.67 16.69 -1.96
C LEU A 232 18.11 16.80 -3.39
N ASP A 233 18.95 16.81 -4.42
CA ASP A 233 18.48 16.81 -5.81
C ASP A 233 17.70 15.52 -6.11
N TRP A 234 18.22 14.38 -5.63
CA TRP A 234 17.53 13.09 -5.78
C TRP A 234 16.28 12.97 -4.89
N PHE A 235 16.29 13.59 -3.70
CA PHE A 235 15.11 13.66 -2.83
C PHE A 235 13.95 14.38 -3.55
N TYR A 236 14.18 15.55 -4.13
CA TYR A 236 13.16 16.26 -4.89
C TYR A 236 12.74 15.51 -6.15
N TYR A 237 13.68 14.88 -6.86
CA TYR A 237 13.35 14.03 -8.01
C TYR A 237 12.38 12.90 -7.62
N TRP A 238 12.66 12.18 -6.55
CA TRP A 238 11.81 11.09 -6.10
C TRP A 238 10.46 11.58 -5.57
N LYS A 239 10.42 12.71 -4.88
CA LYS A 239 9.20 13.36 -4.43
C LYS A 239 8.27 13.65 -5.62
N ASP A 240 8.76 14.29 -6.68
CA ASP A 240 7.97 14.57 -7.88
C ASP A 240 7.60 13.29 -8.64
N PHE A 241 8.52 12.34 -8.74
CA PHE A 241 8.28 11.06 -9.42
C PHE A 241 7.14 10.28 -8.74
N CYS A 242 7.15 10.19 -7.42
CA CYS A 242 6.13 9.50 -6.64
C CYS A 242 4.77 10.19 -6.75
N LYS A 243 4.71 11.54 -6.67
CA LYS A 243 3.48 12.30 -6.86
C LYS A 243 2.86 12.01 -8.23
N ASN A 244 3.65 12.14 -9.29
CA ASN A 244 3.17 11.91 -10.65
C ASN A 244 2.67 10.47 -10.86
N TRP A 245 3.31 9.49 -10.23
CA TRP A 245 2.87 8.11 -10.32
C TRP A 245 1.51 7.89 -9.63
N LEU A 246 1.26 8.47 -8.45
CA LEU A 246 -0.04 8.40 -7.78
C LEU A 246 -1.16 8.99 -8.64
N LEU A 247 -0.92 10.14 -9.28
CA LEU A 247 -1.90 10.76 -10.18
C LEU A 247 -2.17 9.88 -11.40
N ASN A 248 -1.14 9.25 -11.96
CA ASN A 248 -1.29 8.33 -13.09
C ASN A 248 -2.06 7.05 -12.73
N LEU A 249 -2.10 6.65 -11.45
CA LEU A 249 -2.96 5.56 -10.99
C LEU A 249 -4.45 5.94 -10.95
N GLY A 250 -4.77 7.23 -11.18
CA GLY A 250 -6.13 7.75 -11.17
C GLY A 250 -6.58 8.29 -9.82
N LEU A 251 -5.67 8.51 -8.86
CA LEU A 251 -6.02 9.20 -7.61
C LEU A 251 -6.25 10.69 -7.87
N ASP A 252 -7.29 11.25 -7.26
CA ASP A 252 -7.60 12.67 -7.35
C ASP A 252 -6.56 13.51 -6.59
N GLU A 253 -5.94 14.48 -7.29
CA GLU A 253 -4.97 15.39 -6.69
C GLU A 253 -5.54 16.17 -5.49
N ALA A 254 -6.84 16.47 -5.50
CA ALA A 254 -7.52 17.14 -4.39
C ALA A 254 -7.52 16.32 -3.09
N ASN A 255 -7.35 15.00 -3.20
CA ASN A 255 -7.29 14.07 -2.06
C ASN A 255 -5.85 13.77 -1.62
N ILE A 256 -4.83 14.40 -2.22
CA ILE A 256 -3.41 14.20 -1.90
C ILE A 256 -2.82 15.51 -1.43
N ARG A 257 -2.08 15.49 -0.32
CA ARG A 257 -1.23 16.60 0.08
C ARG A 257 0.16 16.11 0.46
N LEU A 258 1.15 16.97 0.31
CA LEU A 258 2.52 16.71 0.72
C LEU A 258 2.81 17.47 2.00
N ARG A 259 3.36 16.78 3.00
CA ARG A 259 3.75 17.36 4.28
C ARG A 259 5.25 17.12 4.51
N ASP A 260 6.02 18.20 4.41
CA ASP A 260 7.44 18.16 4.75
C ASP A 260 7.59 18.17 6.28
N HIS A 261 8.45 17.30 6.81
CA HIS A 261 8.74 17.26 8.25
C HIS A 261 9.56 18.47 8.67
N SER A 262 9.22 19.05 9.82
CA SER A 262 10.04 20.06 10.46
C SER A 262 11.34 19.44 11.01
N PRO A 263 12.39 20.23 11.27
CA PRO A 263 13.64 19.69 11.83
C PRO A 263 13.45 18.91 13.14
N GLU A 264 12.44 19.25 13.93
CA GLU A 264 12.11 18.62 15.20
C GLU A 264 11.42 17.26 15.03
N GLU A 265 10.71 17.07 13.91
CA GLU A 265 10.01 15.82 13.58
C GLU A 265 10.91 14.80 12.87
N LEU A 266 12.06 15.26 12.31
CA LEU A 266 12.93 14.37 11.56
C LEU A 266 13.47 13.23 12.43
N CYS A 267 13.37 12.00 11.93
CA CYS A 267 14.09 10.88 12.52
C CYS A 267 15.58 11.17 12.57
N PHE A 268 16.25 10.66 13.59
CA PHE A 268 17.68 10.90 13.84
C PHE A 268 18.63 10.51 12.70
N TYR A 269 18.16 9.69 11.76
CA TYR A 269 18.90 9.26 10.56
C TYR A 269 18.51 10.06 9.31
N SER A 270 17.50 10.89 9.37
CA SER A 270 16.94 11.58 8.20
C SER A 270 17.37 13.04 8.14
N LYS A 271 17.76 13.48 6.93
CA LYS A 271 18.08 14.87 6.62
C LYS A 271 16.87 15.64 6.10
N ALA A 272 15.97 14.96 5.42
CA ALA A 272 14.72 15.47 4.89
C ALA A 272 13.70 14.32 4.80
N THR A 273 12.44 14.61 5.09
CA THR A 273 11.34 13.66 4.93
C THR A 273 10.10 14.40 4.45
N THR A 274 9.39 13.81 3.50
CA THR A 274 8.07 14.26 3.04
C THR A 274 7.09 13.09 3.12
N ASP A 275 5.98 13.30 3.82
CA ASP A 275 4.84 12.39 3.75
C ASP A 275 3.89 12.83 2.64
N PHE A 276 3.44 11.87 1.87
CA PHE A 276 2.26 12.00 1.02
C PHE A 276 1.08 11.53 1.84
N GLU A 277 0.19 12.43 2.15
CA GLU A 277 -1.02 12.13 2.89
C GLU A 277 -2.21 12.06 1.92
N PHE A 278 -3.11 11.13 2.18
CA PHE A 278 -4.35 10.96 1.41
C PHE A 278 -5.55 11.25 2.33
N MET A 279 -6.59 11.87 1.76
CA MET A 279 -7.84 12.14 2.46
C MET A 279 -8.72 10.88 2.46
N PHE A 280 -8.55 10.05 3.49
CA PHE A 280 -9.41 8.91 3.76
C PHE A 280 -10.76 9.37 4.37
N PRO A 281 -11.77 8.49 4.45
CA PRO A 281 -13.03 8.81 5.12
C PRO A 281 -12.90 9.19 6.61
N PHE A 282 -11.79 8.79 7.25
CA PHE A 282 -11.45 9.13 8.64
C PHE A 282 -10.49 10.33 8.78
N GLY A 283 -10.20 11.03 7.70
CA GLY A 283 -9.31 12.18 7.67
C GLY A 283 -7.99 11.93 6.95
N TRP A 284 -7.07 12.88 7.03
CA TRP A 284 -5.75 12.79 6.45
C TRP A 284 -4.94 11.65 7.08
N GLY A 285 -4.36 10.80 6.27
CA GLY A 285 -3.51 9.71 6.72
C GLY A 285 -2.31 9.55 5.79
N GLU A 286 -1.17 9.23 6.37
CA GLU A 286 0.06 8.95 5.64
C GLU A 286 -0.13 7.78 4.68
N LEU A 287 0.10 8.05 3.40
CA LEU A 287 0.03 7.07 2.32
C LEU A 287 1.43 6.58 1.91
N TRP A 288 2.38 7.51 1.79
CA TRP A 288 3.72 7.26 1.28
C TRP A 288 4.73 8.18 1.96
N GLY A 289 5.91 7.69 2.29
CA GLY A 289 7.05 8.49 2.76
C GLY A 289 8.17 8.54 1.72
N VAL A 290 8.79 9.70 1.58
CA VAL A 290 10.08 9.84 0.89
C VAL A 290 11.05 10.46 1.88
N ALA A 291 12.15 9.76 2.17
CA ALA A 291 13.15 10.18 3.16
C ALA A 291 14.57 10.21 2.57
N ASP A 292 15.33 11.22 2.92
CA ASP A 292 16.79 11.23 2.78
C ASP A 292 17.38 10.65 4.07
N ARG A 293 17.81 9.39 4.01
CA ARG A 293 18.36 8.62 5.14
C ARG A 293 19.85 8.82 5.36
N THR A 294 20.48 9.66 4.55
CA THR A 294 21.94 9.86 4.54
C THR A 294 22.70 8.54 4.35
N ASP A 295 23.85 8.36 4.97
CA ASP A 295 24.63 7.11 4.98
C ASP A 295 24.37 6.25 6.23
N TYR A 296 23.37 6.60 7.02
CA TYR A 296 23.14 6.02 8.35
C TYR A 296 23.13 4.50 8.35
N ASP A 297 22.23 3.89 7.57
CA ASP A 297 22.02 2.44 7.59
C ASP A 297 23.26 1.66 7.15
N LEU A 298 23.88 2.06 6.04
CA LEU A 298 25.10 1.43 5.54
C LEU A 298 26.26 1.57 6.56
N THR A 299 26.37 2.73 7.20
CA THR A 299 27.36 2.98 8.26
C THR A 299 27.11 2.09 9.47
N GLN A 300 25.88 1.92 9.94
CA GLN A 300 25.56 1.05 11.07
C GLN A 300 25.85 -0.43 10.76
N HIS A 301 25.48 -0.90 9.57
CA HIS A 301 25.80 -2.26 9.14
C HIS A 301 27.29 -2.48 8.98
N GLN A 302 28.02 -1.52 8.44
CA GLN A 302 29.49 -1.58 8.36
C GLN A 302 30.12 -1.70 9.75
N LYS A 303 29.73 -0.85 10.70
CA LYS A 303 30.22 -0.86 12.08
C LYS A 303 29.95 -2.20 12.78
N THR A 304 28.73 -2.70 12.66
CA THR A 304 28.29 -3.92 13.36
C THR A 304 28.90 -5.18 12.74
N SER A 305 28.98 -5.26 11.42
CA SER A 305 29.48 -6.44 10.72
C SER A 305 30.99 -6.47 10.56
N GLY A 306 31.67 -5.33 10.66
CA GLY A 306 33.09 -5.17 10.32
C GLY A 306 33.41 -5.32 8.83
N LYS A 307 32.37 -5.33 7.97
CA LYS A 307 32.51 -5.42 6.50
C LYS A 307 32.35 -4.05 5.88
N SER A 308 33.24 -3.68 4.93
CA SER A 308 33.10 -2.42 4.21
C SER A 308 31.85 -2.42 3.33
N LEU A 309 31.05 -1.35 3.45
CA LEU A 309 29.92 -1.02 2.60
C LEU A 309 30.18 0.23 1.77
N GLU A 310 31.45 0.63 1.64
CA GLU A 310 31.87 1.72 0.78
C GLU A 310 31.70 1.36 -0.70
N TYR A 311 31.24 2.33 -1.46
CA TYR A 311 31.27 2.29 -2.92
C TYR A 311 32.58 2.88 -3.43
N PHE A 312 33.23 2.19 -4.36
CA PHE A 312 34.37 2.71 -5.10
C PHE A 312 33.88 3.27 -6.44
N ASP A 313 34.06 4.57 -6.63
CA ASP A 313 33.73 5.24 -7.88
C ASP A 313 34.92 5.16 -8.85
N PRO A 314 34.81 4.38 -9.94
CA PRO A 314 35.90 4.21 -10.90
C PRO A 314 36.16 5.46 -11.76
N GLU A 315 35.22 6.42 -11.80
CA GLU A 315 35.37 7.64 -12.60
C GLU A 315 36.17 8.72 -11.86
N THR A 316 35.96 8.83 -10.55
CA THR A 316 36.66 9.82 -9.70
C THR A 316 37.78 9.20 -8.90
N ASN A 317 37.88 7.86 -8.84
CA ASN A 317 38.80 7.11 -8.00
C ASN A 317 38.64 7.39 -6.49
N GLU A 318 37.38 7.77 -6.10
CA GLU A 318 37.00 8.05 -4.71
C GLU A 318 36.31 6.84 -4.08
N LYS A 319 36.39 6.74 -2.75
CA LYS A 319 35.60 5.83 -1.95
C LYS A 319 34.70 6.60 -1.00
N TYR A 320 33.44 6.23 -0.93
CA TYR A 320 32.49 6.82 -0.01
C TYR A 320 31.37 5.83 0.33
N ILE A 321 30.71 6.04 1.47
CA ILE A 321 29.46 5.37 1.78
C ILE A 321 28.36 6.17 1.08
N PRO A 322 27.53 5.56 0.18
CA PRO A 322 26.45 6.28 -0.48
C PRO A 322 25.41 6.82 0.49
N TYR A 323 24.82 7.94 0.15
CA TYR A 323 23.57 8.41 0.76
C TYR A 323 22.40 7.69 0.14
N VAL A 324 21.29 7.62 0.86
CA VAL A 324 20.10 6.85 0.46
C VAL A 324 18.86 7.71 0.47
N ILE A 325 18.14 7.69 -0.65
CA ILE A 325 16.79 8.23 -0.72
C ILE A 325 15.81 7.07 -0.76
N GLU A 326 14.87 7.07 0.17
CA GLU A 326 13.89 6.01 0.38
C GLU A 326 12.47 6.47 0.05
N PRO A 327 11.91 6.16 -1.12
CA PRO A 327 10.47 6.09 -1.31
C PRO A 327 9.91 4.78 -0.75
N SER A 328 9.07 4.86 0.30
CA SER A 328 8.48 3.71 0.99
C SER A 328 6.96 3.81 1.08
N LEU A 329 6.25 2.84 0.50
CA LEU A 329 4.80 2.81 0.37
C LEU A 329 4.21 1.50 0.89
N GLY A 330 3.18 1.59 1.74
CA GLY A 330 2.36 0.44 2.15
C GLY A 330 1.35 0.06 1.07
N VAL A 331 1.39 -1.20 0.61
CA VAL A 331 0.46 -1.69 -0.43
C VAL A 331 -0.99 -1.59 0.02
N GLU A 332 -1.27 -1.92 1.28
CA GLU A 332 -2.61 -1.91 1.87
C GLU A 332 -3.18 -0.50 1.99
N ARG A 333 -2.33 0.48 2.33
CA ARG A 333 -2.75 1.89 2.37
C ARG A 333 -3.08 2.40 0.98
N LEU A 334 -2.26 2.08 -0.02
CA LEU A 334 -2.55 2.45 -1.41
C LEU A 334 -3.80 1.73 -1.94
N PHE A 335 -3.96 0.44 -1.63
CA PHE A 335 -5.19 -0.29 -1.95
C PHE A 335 -6.42 0.41 -1.39
N LEU A 336 -6.39 0.79 -0.11
CA LEU A 336 -7.48 1.51 0.54
C LEU A 336 -7.72 2.88 -0.11
N ALA A 337 -6.67 3.64 -0.41
CA ALA A 337 -6.78 4.93 -1.08
C ALA A 337 -7.44 4.79 -2.46
N VAL A 338 -7.01 3.83 -3.27
CA VAL A 338 -7.59 3.53 -4.59
C VAL A 338 -9.06 3.15 -4.48
N VAL A 339 -9.43 2.31 -3.51
CA VAL A 339 -10.82 1.91 -3.29
C VAL A 339 -11.68 3.09 -2.81
N CYS A 340 -11.16 3.90 -1.88
CA CYS A 340 -11.86 5.08 -1.38
C CYS A 340 -12.10 6.12 -2.47
N ASP A 341 -11.09 6.35 -3.31
CA ASP A 341 -11.19 7.34 -4.38
C ASP A 341 -12.15 6.88 -5.47
N ALA A 342 -12.07 5.60 -5.85
CA ALA A 342 -12.89 5.01 -6.90
C ALA A 342 -14.36 4.80 -6.53
N TYR A 343 -14.71 4.67 -5.25
CA TYR A 343 -16.09 4.42 -4.82
C TYR A 343 -16.99 5.62 -5.07
N ASP A 344 -18.14 5.40 -5.70
CA ASP A 344 -19.20 6.42 -5.86
C ASP A 344 -20.62 5.82 -5.79
N GLU A 345 -21.59 6.65 -5.37
CA GLU A 345 -23.02 6.39 -5.39
C GLU A 345 -23.68 7.43 -6.31
N GLU A 346 -23.84 7.07 -7.57
CA GLU A 346 -24.42 7.97 -8.58
C GLU A 346 -25.92 7.93 -8.58
N GLN A 347 -26.54 9.11 -8.70
CA GLN A 347 -27.98 9.24 -8.99
C GLN A 347 -28.18 9.27 -10.50
N LEU A 348 -29.09 8.45 -11.00
CA LEU A 348 -29.39 8.34 -12.42
C LEU A 348 -30.59 9.20 -12.80
N GLU A 349 -30.70 9.54 -14.08
CA GLU A 349 -31.76 10.36 -14.61
C GLU A 349 -33.18 9.76 -14.37
N ASP A 350 -33.28 8.44 -14.28
CA ASP A 350 -34.54 7.72 -14.00
C ASP A 350 -34.92 7.72 -12.50
N GLY A 351 -34.13 8.39 -11.65
CA GLY A 351 -34.34 8.47 -10.21
C GLY A 351 -33.82 7.26 -9.42
N THR A 352 -33.23 6.28 -10.08
CA THR A 352 -32.52 5.17 -9.42
C THR A 352 -31.10 5.56 -9.07
N SER A 353 -30.42 4.79 -8.19
CA SER A 353 -29.02 4.97 -7.88
C SER A 353 -28.21 3.75 -8.32
N ARG A 354 -26.93 3.96 -8.57
CA ARG A 354 -25.96 2.89 -8.74
C ARG A 354 -24.73 3.10 -7.85
N THR A 355 -24.24 2.02 -7.26
CA THR A 355 -22.89 2.00 -6.70
C THR A 355 -21.91 1.66 -7.82
N VAL A 356 -20.84 2.41 -7.93
CA VAL A 356 -19.82 2.21 -8.97
C VAL A 356 -18.43 2.41 -8.38
N MET A 357 -17.49 1.60 -8.86
CA MET A 357 -16.07 1.74 -8.56
C MET A 357 -15.34 2.27 -9.80
N HIS A 358 -14.99 3.56 -9.81
CA HIS A 358 -14.27 4.24 -10.89
C HIS A 358 -12.76 3.90 -10.90
N LEU A 359 -12.45 2.61 -10.80
CA LEU A 359 -11.05 2.16 -10.86
C LEU A 359 -10.43 2.50 -12.22
N HIS A 360 -9.17 2.97 -12.21
CA HIS A 360 -8.41 3.05 -13.45
C HIS A 360 -8.45 1.69 -14.15
N PRO A 361 -8.73 1.61 -15.47
CA PRO A 361 -8.89 0.32 -16.16
C PRO A 361 -7.72 -0.64 -15.98
N ALA A 362 -6.49 -0.11 -15.92
CA ALA A 362 -5.29 -0.91 -15.65
C ALA A 362 -5.28 -1.53 -14.24
N LEU A 363 -5.93 -0.92 -13.25
CA LEU A 363 -6.03 -1.44 -11.88
C LEU A 363 -7.22 -2.37 -11.68
N ALA A 364 -8.29 -2.26 -12.48
CA ALA A 364 -9.50 -3.05 -12.33
C ALA A 364 -9.19 -4.56 -12.18
N PRO A 365 -9.77 -5.24 -11.18
CA PRO A 365 -9.58 -6.69 -10.99
C PRO A 365 -9.97 -7.51 -12.21
N VAL A 366 -11.12 -7.18 -12.79
CA VAL A 366 -11.67 -7.76 -14.02
C VAL A 366 -11.61 -6.70 -15.11
N LYS A 367 -10.97 -7.02 -16.25
CA LYS A 367 -10.80 -6.06 -17.35
C LYS A 367 -12.01 -5.93 -18.23
N ALA A 368 -12.73 -7.02 -18.39
CA ALA A 368 -13.98 -7.07 -19.15
C ALA A 368 -14.92 -8.14 -18.61
N ALA A 369 -16.22 -7.99 -18.85
CA ALA A 369 -17.21 -9.02 -18.58
C ALA A 369 -17.98 -9.37 -19.85
N VAL A 370 -18.06 -10.65 -20.20
CA VAL A 370 -18.85 -11.15 -21.33
C VAL A 370 -20.25 -11.53 -20.84
N LEU A 371 -21.26 -10.88 -21.39
CA LEU A 371 -22.64 -10.94 -20.92
C LEU A 371 -23.57 -11.32 -22.08
N PRO A 372 -23.95 -12.60 -22.24
CA PRO A 372 -24.88 -13.00 -23.28
C PRO A 372 -26.26 -12.39 -23.01
N LEU A 373 -26.91 -11.73 -24.00
CA LEU A 373 -28.23 -11.12 -23.86
C LEU A 373 -29.30 -12.14 -23.45
N SER A 374 -29.15 -13.37 -23.89
CA SER A 374 -30.03 -14.50 -23.58
C SER A 374 -29.21 -15.76 -23.28
N LYS A 375 -29.72 -16.64 -22.40
CA LYS A 375 -29.10 -17.97 -22.15
C LYS A 375 -28.89 -18.82 -23.40
N LYS A 376 -29.67 -18.59 -24.46
CA LYS A 376 -29.50 -19.30 -25.74
C LYS A 376 -28.14 -18.96 -26.41
N LEU A 377 -27.57 -17.84 -26.05
CA LEU A 377 -26.30 -17.34 -26.59
C LEU A 377 -25.11 -17.67 -25.68
N SER A 378 -25.33 -18.32 -24.51
CA SER A 378 -24.27 -18.55 -23.51
C SER A 378 -23.10 -19.36 -24.04
N GLU A 379 -23.34 -20.33 -24.91
CA GLU A 379 -22.27 -21.17 -25.50
C GLU A 379 -21.29 -20.33 -26.32
N LYS A 380 -21.81 -19.54 -27.27
CA LYS A 380 -20.98 -18.69 -28.15
C LYS A 380 -20.36 -17.51 -27.42
N ALA A 381 -21.08 -16.90 -26.47
CA ALA A 381 -20.53 -15.90 -25.59
C ALA A 381 -19.40 -16.48 -24.71
N GLY A 382 -19.51 -17.76 -24.31
CA GLY A 382 -18.45 -18.51 -23.62
C GLY A 382 -17.19 -18.68 -24.46
N GLU A 383 -17.33 -18.95 -25.77
CA GLU A 383 -16.19 -19.00 -26.69
C GLU A 383 -15.45 -17.65 -26.76
N LEU A 384 -16.17 -16.55 -26.78
CA LEU A 384 -15.56 -15.20 -26.71
C LEU A 384 -14.87 -14.96 -25.38
N HIS A 385 -15.49 -15.35 -24.26
CA HIS A 385 -14.86 -15.28 -22.94
C HIS A 385 -13.54 -16.07 -22.94
N ASP A 386 -13.55 -17.32 -23.38
CA ASP A 386 -12.37 -18.19 -23.37
C ASP A 386 -11.23 -17.66 -24.27
N GLU A 387 -11.58 -16.97 -25.35
CA GLU A 387 -10.58 -16.29 -26.19
C GLU A 387 -9.96 -15.10 -25.48
N LEU A 388 -10.75 -14.24 -24.87
CA LEU A 388 -10.30 -13.05 -24.16
C LEU A 388 -9.54 -13.40 -22.86
N ALA A 389 -9.94 -14.48 -22.18
CA ALA A 389 -9.31 -14.96 -20.94
C ALA A 389 -7.84 -15.41 -21.13
N LYS A 390 -7.39 -15.63 -22.34
CA LYS A 390 -5.97 -15.89 -22.64
C LYS A 390 -5.09 -14.66 -22.44
N TYR A 391 -5.67 -13.46 -22.38
CA TYR A 391 -4.97 -12.18 -22.36
C TYR A 391 -5.28 -11.32 -21.12
N PHE A 392 -6.51 -11.45 -20.59
CA PHE A 392 -7.02 -10.62 -19.51
C PHE A 392 -7.75 -11.47 -18.47
N ASN A 393 -7.92 -10.90 -17.29
CA ASN A 393 -8.90 -11.39 -16.33
C ASN A 393 -10.29 -10.94 -16.79
N VAL A 394 -11.12 -11.87 -17.21
CA VAL A 394 -12.46 -11.65 -17.81
C VAL A 394 -13.49 -12.40 -17.00
N ASP A 395 -14.63 -11.76 -16.71
CA ASP A 395 -15.78 -12.38 -16.06
C ASP A 395 -16.81 -12.83 -17.09
N PHE A 396 -17.64 -13.83 -16.73
CA PHE A 396 -18.75 -14.32 -17.50
C PHE A 396 -20.01 -14.41 -16.65
N ASP A 397 -21.09 -13.73 -17.06
CA ASP A 397 -22.35 -13.75 -16.31
C ASP A 397 -23.56 -13.85 -17.23
N ASP A 398 -24.31 -14.94 -17.11
CA ASP A 398 -25.57 -15.18 -17.82
C ASP A 398 -26.80 -15.20 -16.89
N ALA A 399 -26.64 -14.83 -15.61
CA ALA A 399 -27.66 -14.96 -14.59
C ALA A 399 -28.49 -13.68 -14.38
N GLY A 400 -29.77 -13.74 -14.67
CA GLY A 400 -30.72 -12.65 -14.49
C GLY A 400 -30.77 -11.64 -15.66
N ALA A 401 -31.43 -10.50 -15.45
CA ALA A 401 -31.59 -9.47 -16.48
C ALA A 401 -30.26 -8.73 -16.74
N ILE A 402 -30.02 -8.34 -17.99
CA ILE A 402 -28.78 -7.68 -18.44
C ILE A 402 -28.45 -6.42 -17.60
N GLY A 403 -29.42 -5.60 -17.28
CA GLY A 403 -29.21 -4.39 -16.46
C GLY A 403 -28.72 -4.70 -15.06
N LYS A 404 -29.14 -5.82 -14.42
CA LYS A 404 -28.61 -6.26 -13.13
C LYS A 404 -27.17 -6.75 -13.23
N ARG A 405 -26.80 -7.36 -14.36
CA ARG A 405 -25.43 -7.82 -14.62
C ARG A 405 -24.49 -6.64 -14.82
N TYR A 406 -24.91 -5.60 -15.54
CA TYR A 406 -24.14 -4.36 -15.63
C TYR A 406 -23.89 -3.75 -14.23
N ARG A 407 -24.92 -3.70 -13.36
CA ARG A 407 -24.78 -3.17 -12.00
C ARG A 407 -23.76 -3.95 -11.17
N ARG A 408 -23.76 -5.29 -11.27
CA ARG A 408 -22.76 -6.12 -10.59
C ARG A 408 -21.33 -5.81 -11.04
N GLN A 409 -21.14 -5.54 -12.33
CA GLN A 409 -19.84 -5.19 -12.90
C GLN A 409 -19.44 -3.74 -12.55
N ASP A 410 -20.38 -2.80 -12.53
CA ASP A 410 -20.13 -1.43 -12.07
C ASP A 410 -19.61 -1.40 -10.61
N GLU A 411 -20.24 -2.21 -9.73
CA GLU A 411 -19.88 -2.31 -8.30
C GLU A 411 -18.50 -2.89 -8.03
N ILE A 412 -17.95 -3.68 -8.93
CA ILE A 412 -16.58 -4.26 -8.78
C ILE A 412 -15.54 -3.54 -9.64
N GLY A 413 -15.98 -2.52 -10.39
CA GLY A 413 -15.08 -1.65 -11.15
C GLY A 413 -14.64 -2.20 -12.50
N THR A 414 -15.37 -3.15 -13.08
CA THR A 414 -15.06 -3.68 -14.42
C THR A 414 -15.28 -2.59 -15.47
N PRO A 415 -14.24 -2.18 -16.23
CA PRO A 415 -14.35 -1.03 -17.13
C PRO A 415 -15.21 -1.29 -18.38
N PHE A 416 -15.26 -2.54 -18.86
CA PHE A 416 -15.93 -2.89 -20.12
C PHE A 416 -16.87 -4.08 -19.94
N CYS A 417 -18.15 -3.91 -20.31
CA CYS A 417 -19.10 -5.00 -20.40
C CYS A 417 -19.41 -5.29 -21.86
N ILE A 418 -19.17 -6.52 -22.30
CA ILE A 418 -19.32 -6.98 -23.67
C ILE A 418 -20.61 -7.77 -23.77
N THR A 419 -21.62 -7.24 -24.45
CA THR A 419 -22.88 -7.94 -24.66
C THR A 419 -22.85 -8.68 -25.97
N TYR A 420 -23.02 -10.00 -25.90
CA TYR A 420 -23.24 -10.89 -27.03
C TYR A 420 -24.74 -11.02 -27.24
N ASP A 421 -25.25 -10.54 -28.35
CA ASP A 421 -26.68 -10.50 -28.67
C ASP A 421 -27.05 -11.34 -29.91
N PHE A 422 -28.33 -11.34 -30.30
CA PHE A 422 -28.80 -12.11 -31.47
C PHE A 422 -28.29 -11.53 -32.79
N ASP A 423 -28.02 -10.22 -32.87
CA ASP A 423 -27.51 -9.60 -34.09
C ASP A 423 -26.05 -9.98 -34.29
N THR A 424 -25.30 -10.30 -33.22
CA THR A 424 -23.92 -10.79 -33.25
C THR A 424 -23.80 -12.03 -34.12
N GLU A 425 -24.82 -12.90 -34.12
CA GLU A 425 -24.85 -14.09 -34.97
C GLU A 425 -24.89 -13.77 -36.48
N THR A 426 -25.33 -12.57 -36.84
CA THR A 426 -25.52 -12.14 -38.22
C THR A 426 -24.43 -11.21 -38.69
N ASP A 427 -24.02 -10.23 -37.87
CA ASP A 427 -23.09 -9.16 -38.25
C ASP A 427 -21.68 -9.35 -37.70
N GLY A 428 -21.46 -10.34 -36.80
CA GLY A 428 -20.18 -10.60 -36.17
C GLY A 428 -19.70 -9.50 -35.24
N CYS A 429 -20.60 -8.63 -34.76
CA CYS A 429 -20.28 -7.52 -33.87
C CYS A 429 -20.88 -7.73 -32.48
N VAL A 430 -20.25 -7.20 -31.46
CA VAL A 430 -20.74 -7.16 -30.07
C VAL A 430 -20.90 -5.72 -29.61
N THR A 431 -21.73 -5.53 -28.58
CA THR A 431 -21.89 -4.21 -27.94
C THR A 431 -20.97 -4.13 -26.72
N VAL A 432 -20.06 -3.16 -26.70
CA VAL A 432 -19.21 -2.85 -25.56
C VAL A 432 -19.77 -1.64 -24.85
N ARG A 433 -20.08 -1.80 -23.54
CA ARG A 433 -20.52 -0.71 -22.66
C ARG A 433 -19.37 -0.30 -21.75
N GLU A 434 -19.05 0.98 -21.74
CA GLU A 434 -18.11 1.57 -20.79
C GLU A 434 -18.79 1.83 -19.43
N ARG A 435 -18.08 1.50 -18.34
CA ARG A 435 -18.57 1.65 -16.96
C ARG A 435 -18.91 3.10 -16.63
N ASP A 436 -17.97 4.02 -16.89
CA ASP A 436 -18.06 5.39 -16.40
C ASP A 436 -19.09 6.23 -17.17
N SER A 437 -19.02 6.23 -18.48
CA SER A 437 -19.93 6.96 -19.34
C SER A 437 -21.28 6.26 -19.58
N MET A 438 -21.36 4.95 -19.30
CA MET A 438 -22.46 4.05 -19.71
C MET A 438 -22.72 4.01 -21.22
N GLN A 439 -21.87 4.66 -22.01
CA GLN A 439 -22.01 4.65 -23.47
C GLN A 439 -21.73 3.25 -24.04
N GLN A 440 -22.41 2.97 -25.14
CA GLN A 440 -22.30 1.70 -25.82
C GLN A 440 -21.84 1.91 -27.26
N VAL A 441 -20.88 1.09 -27.66
CA VAL A 441 -20.37 1.06 -29.03
C VAL A 441 -20.48 -0.36 -29.57
N ARG A 442 -20.80 -0.51 -30.88
CA ARG A 442 -20.84 -1.78 -31.53
C ARG A 442 -19.55 -2.00 -32.33
N ILE A 443 -18.82 -3.07 -32.04
CA ILE A 443 -17.53 -3.35 -32.65
C ILE A 443 -17.46 -4.82 -33.12
N PRO A 444 -16.65 -5.13 -34.15
CA PRO A 444 -16.42 -6.50 -34.58
C PRO A 444 -15.80 -7.37 -33.48
N LEU A 445 -16.18 -8.64 -33.37
CA LEU A 445 -15.60 -9.61 -32.45
C LEU A 445 -14.06 -9.64 -32.54
N THR A 446 -13.50 -9.49 -33.73
CA THR A 446 -12.06 -9.49 -33.99
C THR A 446 -11.31 -8.29 -33.42
N GLU A 447 -12.02 -7.21 -33.09
CA GLU A 447 -11.43 -5.95 -32.58
C GLU A 447 -11.55 -5.81 -31.07
N VAL A 448 -12.34 -6.67 -30.39
CA VAL A 448 -12.61 -6.57 -28.95
C VAL A 448 -11.31 -6.61 -28.12
N LYS A 449 -10.40 -7.51 -28.46
CA LYS A 449 -9.10 -7.63 -27.76
C LYS A 449 -8.31 -6.33 -27.85
N ALA A 450 -8.15 -5.80 -29.06
CA ALA A 450 -7.41 -4.56 -29.28
C ALA A 450 -8.08 -3.36 -28.58
N TYR A 451 -9.42 -3.30 -28.62
CA TYR A 451 -10.18 -2.26 -27.93
C TYR A 451 -9.90 -2.22 -26.44
N ILE A 452 -9.82 -3.39 -25.79
CA ILE A 452 -9.49 -3.49 -24.36
C ILE A 452 -8.01 -3.12 -24.13
N GLU A 453 -7.08 -3.72 -24.91
CA GLU A 453 -5.62 -3.52 -24.79
C GLU A 453 -5.26 -2.04 -24.82
N GLU A 454 -5.80 -1.28 -25.75
CA GLU A 454 -5.52 0.16 -25.89
C GLU A 454 -5.96 1.02 -24.69
N ARG A 455 -6.81 0.49 -23.82
CA ARG A 455 -7.46 1.26 -22.73
C ARG A 455 -7.09 0.82 -21.32
N ILE A 456 -6.31 -0.26 -21.19
CA ILE A 456 -5.89 -0.80 -19.87
C ILE A 456 -4.43 -0.45 -19.51
N PHE A 457 -3.80 0.46 -20.23
CA PHE A 457 -2.43 0.94 -19.93
C PHE A 457 -2.43 2.21 -19.08
N PHE A 458 -1.28 2.41 -18.36
CA PHE A 458 -0.94 3.65 -17.69
C PHE A 458 -0.16 4.57 -18.63
#